data_f241534717e604daee8271400adaf4d5
#
_entry.id   f241534717e604daee8271400adaf4d5
#
_cell.length_a   1.000
_cell.length_b   1.000
_cell.length_c   1.000
_cell.angle_alpha   90.00
_cell.angle_beta   90.00
_cell.angle_gamma   90.00
#
_symmetry.space_group_name_H-M   'P 1'
#
loop_
_entity.id
_entity.type
_entity.pdbx_description
1 polymer ?
#
loop_
_entity_poly.entity_id
_entity_poly.type
_entity_poly.pdbx_seq_one_letter_code
_entity_poly.pdbx_strand_id
1 'polypeptide(L)'
;PVINDATLSDAAQAGLDRLCRVIPSGSEAPGTPLSSCTEEFVERFKAADLVISKGQGNFETLDAPGREVFHLFMVKCPVISQEVGAPMGSFMAMKRG
;
A
#
# COMPACT_ATOMS: atom_id res chain seq x y z
N PRO A 1 4.08 -15.75 -1.39
CA PRO A 1 4.33 -14.40 -1.93
C PRO A 1 3.68 -14.21 -3.29
N VAL A 2 3.30 -12.99 -3.59
CA VAL A 2 2.75 -12.63 -4.90
C VAL A 2 3.90 -12.40 -5.86
N ILE A 3 3.83 -12.99 -7.05
CA ILE A 3 4.93 -12.97 -8.02
C ILE A 3 5.30 -11.53 -8.45
N ASN A 4 4.31 -10.66 -8.58
CA ASN A 4 4.52 -9.31 -9.10
C ASN A 4 4.70 -8.24 -8.01
N ASP A 5 4.73 -8.62 -6.74
CA ASP A 5 4.95 -7.65 -5.67
C ASP A 5 6.42 -7.20 -5.65
N ALA A 6 6.60 -5.92 -5.32
CA ALA A 6 7.94 -5.33 -5.23
C ALA A 6 8.72 -5.92 -4.06
N THR A 7 10.01 -6.13 -4.28
CA THR A 7 10.95 -6.67 -3.30
C THR A 7 11.98 -5.62 -2.91
N LEU A 8 12.78 -5.94 -1.86
CA LEU A 8 13.92 -5.09 -1.51
C LEU A 8 14.92 -4.97 -2.66
N SER A 9 15.09 -6.06 -3.43
CA SER A 9 15.95 -6.06 -4.61
C SER A 9 15.44 -5.10 -5.67
N ASP A 10 14.13 -5.07 -5.90
CA ASP A 10 13.52 -4.15 -6.86
C ASP A 10 13.74 -2.70 -6.43
N ALA A 11 13.59 -2.41 -5.14
CA ALA A 11 13.82 -1.06 -4.62
C ALA A 11 15.27 -0.62 -4.82
N ALA A 12 16.22 -1.53 -4.60
CA ALA A 12 17.64 -1.25 -4.81
C ALA A 12 17.95 -0.98 -6.27
N GLN A 13 17.39 -1.78 -7.19
CA GLN A 13 17.57 -1.59 -8.63
C GLN A 13 17.00 -0.24 -9.10
N ALA A 14 15.89 0.18 -8.51
CA ALA A 14 15.27 1.47 -8.84
C ALA A 14 15.99 2.65 -8.17
N GLY A 15 16.94 2.41 -7.29
CA GLY A 15 17.70 3.45 -6.60
C GLY A 15 16.98 4.07 -5.40
N LEU A 16 15.87 3.49 -4.95
CA LEU A 16 15.10 4.03 -3.83
C LEU A 16 15.89 4.02 -2.53
N ASP A 17 16.73 3.01 -2.31
CA ASP A 17 17.56 2.88 -1.12
C ASP A 17 18.58 4.01 -0.95
N ARG A 18 18.88 4.75 -2.03
CA ARG A 18 19.74 5.94 -1.98
C ARG A 18 18.97 7.21 -1.63
N LEU A 19 17.65 7.20 -1.82
CA LEU A 19 16.81 8.39 -1.63
C LEU A 19 16.08 8.37 -0.29
N CYS A 20 15.80 7.20 0.24
CA CYS A 20 15.01 7.03 1.44
C CYS A 20 15.34 5.70 2.09
N ARG A 21 14.90 5.54 3.33
CA ARG A 21 15.00 4.26 4.02
C ARG A 21 13.95 3.30 3.45
N VAL A 22 14.38 2.10 3.12
CA VAL A 22 13.52 1.04 2.59
C VAL A 22 13.45 -0.08 3.63
N ILE A 23 12.24 -0.45 4.03
CA ILE A 23 12.01 -1.54 4.98
C ILE A 23 10.97 -2.50 4.42
N PRO A 24 11.06 -3.80 4.74
CA PRO A 24 10.01 -4.73 4.37
C PRO A 24 8.80 -4.60 5.31
N SER A 25 7.62 -4.95 4.81
CA SER A 25 6.43 -5.04 5.67
C SER A 25 6.48 -6.25 6.59
N GLY A 26 7.21 -7.29 6.19
CA GLY A 26 7.27 -8.56 6.90
C GLY A 26 6.07 -9.46 6.60
N SER A 27 5.14 -9.03 5.78
CA SER A 27 3.97 -9.82 5.39
C SER A 27 4.19 -10.44 4.02
N GLU A 28 3.77 -11.68 3.83
CA GLU A 28 3.75 -12.35 2.53
C GLU A 28 2.40 -12.24 1.84
N ALA A 29 1.40 -11.71 2.52
CA ALA A 29 0.07 -11.54 1.97
C ALA A 29 0.05 -10.44 0.91
N PRO A 30 -0.86 -10.52 -0.08
CA PRO A 30 -1.07 -9.41 -1.02
C PRO A 30 -1.50 -8.15 -0.27
N GLY A 31 -1.03 -7.01 -0.74
CA GLY A 31 -1.32 -5.74 -0.08
C GLY A 31 -0.54 -5.56 1.21
N THR A 32 -1.13 -4.83 2.15
CA THR A 32 -0.50 -4.54 3.44
C THR A 32 -1.49 -4.74 4.59
N PRO A 33 -1.82 -5.99 4.92
CA PRO A 33 -2.64 -6.24 6.12
C PRO A 33 -1.78 -6.06 7.36
N LEU A 34 -2.03 -5.00 8.12
CA LEU A 34 -1.18 -4.60 9.25
C LEU A 34 -1.02 -5.69 10.30
N SER A 35 -2.03 -6.55 10.46
CA SER A 35 -1.98 -7.65 11.41
C SER A 35 -0.89 -8.67 11.12
N SER A 36 -0.42 -8.76 9.88
CA SER A 36 0.65 -9.68 9.47
C SER A 36 1.98 -8.97 9.21
N CYS A 37 2.06 -7.67 9.44
CA CYS A 37 3.31 -6.91 9.30
C CYS A 37 4.14 -6.95 10.58
N THR A 38 5.42 -6.62 10.46
CA THR A 38 6.32 -6.54 11.63
C THR A 38 5.95 -5.36 12.52
N GLU A 39 6.37 -5.44 13.80
CA GLU A 39 6.19 -4.32 14.73
C GLU A 39 6.90 -3.07 14.24
N GLU A 40 8.11 -3.20 13.70
CA GLU A 40 8.85 -2.06 13.15
C GLU A 40 8.05 -1.36 12.07
N PHE A 41 7.47 -2.12 11.14
CA PHE A 41 6.66 -1.55 10.06
C PHE A 41 5.44 -0.82 10.63
N VAL A 42 4.72 -1.46 11.54
CA VAL A 42 3.50 -0.89 12.13
C VAL A 42 3.83 0.38 12.92
N GLU A 43 4.91 0.40 13.68
CA GLU A 43 5.34 1.58 14.43
C GLU A 43 5.66 2.74 13.50
N ARG A 44 6.39 2.49 12.42
CA ARG A 44 6.72 3.53 11.44
C ARG A 44 5.48 4.02 10.72
N PHE A 45 4.56 3.12 10.39
CA PHE A 45 3.29 3.47 9.78
C PHE A 45 2.50 4.43 10.67
N LYS A 46 2.41 4.12 11.96
CA LYS A 46 1.67 4.96 12.92
C LYS A 46 2.35 6.29 13.20
N ALA A 47 3.67 6.32 13.19
CA ALA A 47 4.44 7.52 13.53
C ALA A 47 4.64 8.47 12.35
N ALA A 48 4.41 8.04 11.12
CA ALA A 48 4.62 8.87 9.93
C ALA A 48 3.67 10.06 9.93
N ASP A 49 4.16 11.21 9.51
CA ASP A 49 3.35 12.42 9.37
C ASP A 49 2.37 12.30 8.21
N LEU A 50 2.78 11.60 7.15
CA LEU A 50 1.99 11.40 5.94
C LEU A 50 2.20 9.97 5.47
N VAL A 51 1.11 9.28 5.12
CA VAL A 51 1.17 7.94 4.52
C VAL A 51 0.56 7.98 3.13
N ILE A 52 1.33 7.56 2.15
CA ILE A 52 0.87 7.38 0.77
C ILE A 52 0.92 5.90 0.47
N SER A 53 -0.20 5.33 0.10
CA SER A 53 -0.33 3.93 -0.26
C SER A 53 -0.51 3.81 -1.76
N LYS A 54 0.20 2.90 -2.39
CA LYS A 54 0.11 2.68 -3.83
C LYS A 54 -0.43 1.29 -4.13
N GLY A 55 -1.30 1.21 -5.11
CA GLY A 55 -1.84 -0.05 -5.62
C GLY A 55 -3.17 -0.45 -5.00
N GLN A 56 -3.99 -1.17 -5.80
CA GLN A 56 -5.31 -1.61 -5.38
C GLN A 56 -5.26 -2.60 -4.21
N GLY A 57 -4.28 -3.50 -4.20
CA GLY A 57 -4.11 -4.45 -3.10
C GLY A 57 -3.94 -3.76 -1.75
N ASN A 58 -3.17 -2.68 -1.71
CA ASN A 58 -3.04 -1.88 -0.50
C ASN A 58 -4.34 -1.17 -0.14
N PHE A 59 -5.06 -0.66 -1.13
CA PHE A 59 -6.36 -0.04 -0.90
C PHE A 59 -7.34 -1.00 -0.25
N GLU A 60 -7.32 -2.27 -0.66
CA GLU A 60 -8.22 -3.30 -0.13
C GLU A 60 -7.83 -3.77 1.28
N THR A 61 -6.56 -3.78 1.61
CA THR A 61 -6.06 -4.47 2.81
C THR A 61 -5.54 -3.57 3.90
N LEU A 62 -5.12 -2.35 3.56
CA LEU A 62 -4.56 -1.42 4.53
C LEU A 62 -5.70 -0.70 5.25
N ASP A 63 -6.22 -1.36 6.28
CA ASP A 63 -7.30 -0.85 7.11
C ASP A 63 -6.70 -0.33 8.42
N ALA A 64 -6.78 0.99 8.61
CA ALA A 64 -6.18 1.66 9.75
C ALA A 64 -7.13 2.75 10.27
N PRO A 65 -8.19 2.38 11.01
CA PRO A 65 -9.10 3.36 11.58
C PRO A 65 -8.35 4.39 12.44
N GLY A 66 -8.68 5.65 12.26
CA GLY A 66 -8.03 6.74 12.99
C GLY A 66 -6.68 7.17 12.42
N ARG A 67 -6.22 6.53 11.34
CA ARG A 67 -4.99 6.92 10.65
C ARG A 67 -5.31 7.31 9.21
N GLU A 68 -5.05 8.55 8.84
CA GLU A 68 -5.28 9.06 7.50
C GLU A 68 -4.26 8.45 6.52
N VAL A 69 -4.75 7.89 5.42
CA VAL A 69 -3.93 7.30 4.37
C VAL A 69 -4.42 7.81 3.02
N PHE A 70 -3.49 8.28 2.21
CA PHE A 70 -3.78 8.68 0.83
C PHE A 70 -3.46 7.52 -0.10
N HIS A 71 -4.50 6.98 -0.73
CA HIS A 71 -4.38 5.83 -1.62
C HIS A 71 -4.32 6.27 -3.08
N LEU A 72 -3.31 5.80 -3.81
CA LEU A 72 -3.15 6.02 -5.24
C LEU A 72 -3.20 4.65 -5.93
N PHE A 73 -4.20 4.41 -6.76
CA PHE A 73 -4.35 3.09 -7.38
C PHE A 73 -5.13 3.18 -8.69
N MET A 74 -5.00 2.12 -9.49
CA MET A 74 -5.85 1.92 -10.65
C MET A 74 -6.93 0.88 -10.32
N VAL A 75 -8.16 1.15 -10.73
CA VAL A 75 -9.27 0.22 -10.54
C VAL A 75 -9.09 -0.98 -11.47
N LYS A 76 -8.93 -2.18 -10.91
CA LYS A 76 -8.62 -3.39 -11.68
C LYS A 76 -9.68 -4.47 -11.62
N CYS A 77 -10.71 -4.33 -10.78
CA CYS A 77 -11.76 -5.33 -10.67
C CYS A 77 -13.14 -4.71 -10.50
N PRO A 78 -14.21 -5.44 -10.88
CA PRO A 78 -15.59 -4.91 -10.80
C PRO A 78 -16.04 -4.55 -9.39
N VAL A 79 -15.58 -5.29 -8.37
CA VAL A 79 -15.97 -5.01 -6.98
C VAL A 79 -15.46 -3.63 -6.55
N ILE A 80 -14.20 -3.35 -6.82
CA ILE A 80 -13.61 -2.05 -6.47
C ILE A 80 -14.22 -0.94 -7.34
N SER A 81 -14.47 -1.21 -8.61
CA SER A 81 -15.15 -0.26 -9.50
C SER A 81 -16.49 0.19 -8.90
N GLN A 82 -17.28 -0.75 -8.41
CA GLN A 82 -18.57 -0.46 -7.79
C GLN A 82 -18.39 0.29 -6.46
N GLU A 83 -17.43 -0.13 -5.64
CA GLU A 83 -17.19 0.47 -4.33
C GLU A 83 -16.77 1.94 -4.45
N VAL A 84 -15.89 2.28 -5.38
CA VAL A 84 -15.39 3.66 -5.53
C VAL A 84 -16.21 4.48 -6.53
N GLY A 85 -17.11 3.87 -7.27
CA GLY A 85 -17.97 4.57 -8.23
C GLY A 85 -17.24 5.04 -9.48
N ALA A 86 -16.19 4.31 -9.92
CA ALA A 86 -15.40 4.66 -11.08
C ALA A 86 -15.21 3.45 -12.00
N PRO A 87 -15.11 3.66 -13.34
CA PRO A 87 -14.92 2.55 -14.28
C PRO A 87 -13.60 1.81 -14.07
N MET A 88 -13.56 0.55 -14.47
CA MET A 88 -12.31 -0.21 -14.51
C MET A 88 -11.29 0.51 -15.39
N GLY A 89 -10.03 0.50 -14.94
CA GLY A 89 -8.95 1.22 -15.62
C GLY A 89 -8.76 2.66 -15.15
N SER A 90 -9.67 3.18 -14.32
CA SER A 90 -9.55 4.54 -13.78
C SER A 90 -8.41 4.63 -12.78
N PHE A 91 -7.67 5.74 -12.81
CA PHE A 91 -6.71 6.08 -11.76
C PHE A 91 -7.41 6.85 -10.66
N MET A 92 -7.20 6.44 -9.41
CA MET A 92 -7.85 7.01 -8.24
C MET A 92 -6.84 7.58 -7.27
N ALA A 93 -7.21 8.70 -6.64
CA ALA A 93 -6.49 9.27 -5.50
C ALA A 93 -7.53 9.50 -4.41
N MET A 94 -7.49 8.71 -3.34
CA MET A 94 -8.52 8.74 -2.30
C MET A 94 -7.90 8.79 -0.91
N LYS A 95 -8.47 9.61 -0.06
CA LYS A 95 -8.10 9.67 1.36
C LYS A 95 -9.08 8.80 2.17
N ARG A 96 -8.54 7.97 3.07
CA ARG A 96 -9.29 7.16 4.04
C ARG A 96 -8.68 7.31 5.42
N GLY A 97 -9.50 7.04 6.44
CA GLY A 97 -9.03 7.05 7.80
C GLY A 97 -9.82 7.86 8.77
#